data_8fbe95b469368efeaaece14baea3cef8
#
_entry.id   8fbe95b469368efeaaece14baea3cef8
#
_cell.length_a   1.000
_cell.length_b   1.000
_cell.length_c   1.000
_cell.angle_alpha   90.00
_cell.angle_beta   90.00
_cell.angle_gamma   90.00
#
_symmetry.space_group_name_H-M   'P 1'
#
loop_
_entity.id
_entity.type
_entity.pdbx_description
1 polymer ?
#
loop_
_entity_poly.entity_id
_entity_poly.type
_entity_poly.pdbx_seq_one_letter_code
_entity_poly.pdbx_strand_id
1 'polypeptide(L)'
;MTSNALLCFCSSQQLYADCCEPFHLKTKQPQTPEQLMRARYSAYAVKNAVFVRDSYAKEKQAENSISEIKDFATICCFVNLTVLDSGYDEDTGFVKFKAHYFYQDLYCELAEHSKFIKEDEQWRYLDGEITPVADIKVKRNDTCPCGSNKKYKKCHSV
;
A
#
# COMPACT_ATOMS: atom_id res chain seq x y z
N MET A 1 26.51 5.48 16.57
CA MET A 1 25.57 4.48 16.11
C MET A 1 24.81 5.02 14.91
N THR A 2 25.10 4.49 13.73
CA THR A 2 24.32 4.81 12.55
C THR A 2 23.02 3.98 12.64
N SER A 3 21.95 4.61 13.10
CA SER A 3 20.64 4.01 12.91
C SER A 3 20.40 4.01 11.41
N ASN A 4 20.28 2.84 10.81
CA ASN A 4 19.81 2.71 9.44
C ASN A 4 18.38 3.28 9.41
N ALA A 5 18.29 4.54 9.03
CA ALA A 5 17.01 5.22 8.92
C ALA A 5 16.24 4.60 7.75
N LEU A 6 15.16 3.88 8.07
CA LEU A 6 14.33 3.19 7.08
C LEU A 6 13.39 4.17 6.41
N LEU A 7 13.49 4.30 5.10
CA LEU A 7 12.53 5.08 4.31
C LEU A 7 11.16 4.40 4.33
N CYS A 8 10.11 5.20 4.31
CA CYS A 8 8.75 4.68 4.33
C CYS A 8 8.45 3.88 3.06
N PHE A 9 7.76 2.77 3.24
CA PHE A 9 7.33 1.89 2.14
C PHE A 9 6.34 2.54 1.19
N CYS A 10 5.69 3.64 1.61
CA CYS A 10 4.69 4.33 0.79
C CYS A 10 5.27 5.19 -0.33
N SER A 11 6.56 5.17 -0.52
CA SER A 11 7.29 5.94 -1.55
C SER A 11 7.23 7.46 -1.35
N SER A 12 6.98 7.92 -0.12
CA SER A 12 6.97 9.36 0.21
C SER A 12 8.37 9.96 0.28
N GLN A 13 9.41 9.15 0.31
CA GLN A 13 10.80 9.55 0.54
C GLN A 13 11.07 10.06 1.96
N GLN A 14 10.10 9.93 2.87
CA GLN A 14 10.25 10.28 4.27
C GLN A 14 10.63 9.03 5.08
N LEU A 15 11.17 9.24 6.28
CA LEU A 15 11.45 8.11 7.17
C LEU A 15 10.14 7.46 7.62
N TYR A 16 10.12 6.15 7.70
CA TYR A 16 8.95 5.40 8.15
C TYR A 16 8.46 5.90 9.53
N ALA A 17 9.39 6.13 10.45
CA ALA A 17 9.08 6.63 11.79
C ALA A 17 8.38 7.99 11.79
N ASP A 18 8.58 8.79 10.75
CA ASP A 18 7.98 10.13 10.63
C ASP A 18 6.82 10.16 9.63
N CYS A 19 6.51 9.04 8.99
CA CYS A 19 5.52 8.97 7.92
C CYS A 19 4.35 8.07 8.30
N CYS A 20 4.40 6.78 7.97
CA CYS A 20 3.28 5.86 8.19
C CYS A 20 3.29 5.18 9.57
N GLU A 21 4.45 5.05 10.22
CA GLU A 21 4.53 4.37 11.51
C GLU A 21 3.62 5.00 12.58
N PRO A 22 3.55 6.34 12.73
CA PRO A 22 2.63 6.93 13.71
C PRO A 22 1.17 6.54 13.49
N PHE A 23 0.75 6.36 12.24
CA PHE A 23 -0.60 5.89 11.94
C PHE A 23 -0.78 4.42 12.34
N HIS A 24 0.23 3.58 12.07
CA HIS A 24 0.21 2.17 12.45
C HIS A 24 0.18 1.98 13.96
N LEU A 25 0.88 2.84 14.69
CA LEU A 25 0.90 2.83 16.16
C LEU A 25 -0.31 3.54 16.79
N LYS A 26 -1.17 4.14 15.95
CA LYS A 26 -2.37 4.89 16.38
C LYS A 26 -2.04 6.10 17.25
N THR A 27 -0.82 6.63 17.15
CA THR A 27 -0.43 7.88 17.82
C THR A 27 -0.84 9.11 17.02
N LYS A 28 -1.11 8.93 15.72
CA LYS A 28 -1.69 9.95 14.83
C LYS A 28 -2.81 9.35 14.01
N GLN A 29 -3.76 10.19 13.60
CA GLN A 29 -4.84 9.79 12.69
C GLN A 29 -4.59 10.39 11.31
N PRO A 30 -4.80 9.62 10.21
CA PRO A 30 -4.74 10.19 8.87
C PRO A 30 -5.75 11.32 8.71
N GLN A 31 -5.29 12.46 8.23
CA GLN A 31 -6.13 13.66 8.06
C GLN A 31 -6.71 13.78 6.65
N THR A 32 -6.20 12.98 5.72
CA THR A 32 -6.65 12.98 4.32
C THR A 32 -6.77 11.53 3.81
N PRO A 33 -7.59 11.28 2.79
CA PRO A 33 -7.64 9.98 2.14
C PRO A 33 -6.27 9.53 1.62
N GLU A 34 -5.46 10.44 1.09
CA GLU A 34 -4.11 10.10 0.62
C GLU A 34 -3.24 9.57 1.76
N GLN A 35 -3.27 10.22 2.92
CA GLN A 35 -2.50 9.75 4.08
C GLN A 35 -2.94 8.34 4.49
N LEU A 36 -4.25 8.08 4.49
CA LEU A 36 -4.76 6.75 4.80
C LEU A 36 -4.34 5.73 3.75
N MET A 37 -4.40 6.09 2.45
CA MET A 37 -3.98 5.18 1.38
C MET A 37 -2.50 4.81 1.53
N ARG A 38 -1.64 5.79 1.77
CA ARG A 38 -0.22 5.54 1.99
C ARG A 38 0.03 4.65 3.21
N ALA A 39 -0.69 4.91 4.30
CA ALA A 39 -0.59 4.10 5.52
C ALA A 39 -1.06 2.65 5.30
N ARG A 40 -2.13 2.46 4.50
CA ARG A 40 -2.62 1.12 4.14
C ARG A 40 -1.58 0.36 3.31
N TYR A 41 -1.02 1.01 2.29
CA TYR A 41 0.03 0.40 1.46
C TYR A 41 1.23 -0.03 2.32
N SER A 42 1.72 0.87 3.17
CA SER A 42 2.81 0.55 4.10
C SER A 42 2.45 -0.58 5.06
N ALA A 43 1.19 -0.63 5.51
CA ALA A 43 0.74 -1.70 6.38
C ALA A 43 0.80 -3.07 5.71
N TYR A 44 0.45 -3.16 4.42
CA TYR A 44 0.67 -4.38 3.66
C TYR A 44 2.16 -4.74 3.59
N ALA A 45 3.01 -3.75 3.32
CA ALA A 45 4.45 -3.97 3.19
C ALA A 45 5.09 -4.48 4.49
N VAL A 46 4.65 -3.98 5.65
CA VAL A 46 5.15 -4.45 6.96
C VAL A 46 4.30 -5.58 7.55
N LYS A 47 3.30 -6.06 6.80
CA LYS A 47 2.43 -7.18 7.18
C LYS A 47 1.59 -6.89 8.42
N ASN A 48 1.15 -5.63 8.56
CA ASN A 48 0.25 -5.21 9.63
C ASN A 48 -1.20 -5.36 9.18
N ALA A 49 -1.69 -6.60 9.17
CA ALA A 49 -3.04 -6.93 8.70
C ALA A 49 -4.14 -6.32 9.57
N VAL A 50 -3.88 -6.14 10.85
CA VAL A 50 -4.84 -5.52 11.77
C VAL A 50 -5.14 -4.08 11.37
N PHE A 51 -4.10 -3.29 11.09
CA PHE A 51 -4.28 -1.91 10.63
C PHE A 51 -5.08 -1.87 9.32
N VAL A 52 -4.75 -2.73 8.37
CA VAL A 52 -5.47 -2.78 7.08
C VAL A 52 -6.94 -3.06 7.32
N ARG A 53 -7.29 -4.10 8.09
CA ARG A 53 -8.68 -4.44 8.38
C ARG A 53 -9.40 -3.29 9.09
N ASP A 54 -8.78 -2.70 10.09
CA ASP A 54 -9.39 -1.61 10.88
C ASP A 54 -9.59 -0.34 10.05
N SER A 55 -8.85 -0.18 8.95
CA SER A 55 -8.97 0.97 8.06
C SER A 55 -10.12 0.87 7.05
N TYR A 56 -10.75 -0.31 6.92
CA TYR A 56 -11.96 -0.43 6.12
C TYR A 56 -13.15 0.24 6.81
N ALA A 57 -14.09 0.74 6.00
CA ALA A 57 -15.41 1.13 6.50
C ALA A 57 -16.02 -0.04 7.27
N LYS A 58 -16.76 0.24 8.35
CA LYS A 58 -17.29 -0.79 9.24
C LYS A 58 -18.09 -1.87 8.50
N GLU A 59 -18.88 -1.45 7.51
CA GLU A 59 -19.69 -2.39 6.70
C GLU A 59 -18.86 -3.33 5.85
N LYS A 60 -17.58 -3.01 5.61
CA LYS A 60 -16.68 -3.81 4.78
C LYS A 60 -15.73 -4.69 5.58
N GLN A 61 -15.64 -4.51 6.88
CA GLN A 61 -14.67 -5.24 7.71
C GLN A 61 -14.95 -6.74 7.75
N ALA A 62 -16.20 -7.15 7.75
CA ALA A 62 -16.57 -8.56 7.79
C ALA A 62 -16.14 -9.32 6.51
N GLU A 63 -16.11 -8.63 5.38
CA GLU A 63 -15.71 -9.20 4.08
C GLU A 63 -14.18 -9.30 3.93
N ASN A 64 -13.43 -8.64 4.79
CA ASN A 64 -11.97 -8.51 4.68
C ASN A 64 -11.31 -8.98 5.96
N SER A 65 -11.15 -10.29 6.10
CA SER A 65 -10.59 -10.90 7.31
C SER A 65 -9.11 -10.61 7.46
N ILE A 66 -8.64 -10.54 8.72
CA ILE A 66 -7.22 -10.38 9.03
C ILE A 66 -6.40 -11.50 8.41
N SER A 67 -6.91 -12.73 8.42
CA SER A 67 -6.22 -13.89 7.85
C SER A 67 -5.97 -13.73 6.35
N GLU A 68 -7.00 -13.36 5.59
CA GLU A 68 -6.86 -13.16 4.14
C GLU A 68 -5.92 -12.01 3.80
N ILE A 69 -6.01 -10.91 4.55
CA ILE A 69 -5.12 -9.76 4.37
C ILE A 69 -3.67 -10.17 4.64
N LYS A 70 -3.44 -10.91 5.71
CA LYS A 70 -2.11 -11.38 6.10
C LYS A 70 -1.52 -12.33 5.06
N ASP A 71 -2.33 -13.25 4.53
CA ASP A 71 -1.89 -14.19 3.50
C ASP A 71 -1.44 -13.44 2.25
N PHE A 72 -2.23 -12.49 1.77
CA PHE A 72 -1.86 -11.66 0.63
C PHE A 72 -0.59 -10.86 0.89
N ALA A 73 -0.49 -10.21 2.04
CA ALA A 73 0.67 -9.40 2.42
C ALA A 73 1.95 -10.26 2.52
N THR A 74 1.81 -11.51 2.94
CA THR A 74 2.94 -12.43 3.10
C THR A 74 3.48 -12.92 1.74
N ILE A 75 2.58 -13.18 0.80
CA ILE A 75 2.93 -13.70 -0.53
C ILE A 75 3.54 -12.61 -1.41
N CYS A 76 3.08 -11.37 -1.29
CA CYS A 76 3.49 -10.28 -2.16
C CYS A 76 4.72 -9.54 -1.62
N CYS A 77 5.55 -9.05 -2.53
CA CYS A 77 6.65 -8.14 -2.22
C CYS A 77 6.32 -6.77 -2.81
N PHE A 78 6.08 -5.78 -1.95
CA PHE A 78 5.66 -4.45 -2.38
C PHE A 78 6.86 -3.61 -2.79
N VAL A 79 6.78 -2.96 -3.95
CA VAL A 79 7.90 -2.26 -4.58
C VAL A 79 7.76 -0.75 -4.46
N ASN A 80 6.67 -0.18 -4.98
CA ASN A 80 6.41 1.26 -4.86
C ASN A 80 4.93 1.59 -4.99
N LEU A 81 4.60 2.80 -4.56
CA LEU A 81 3.27 3.40 -4.68
C LEU A 81 3.39 4.74 -5.38
N THR A 82 2.56 4.97 -6.39
CA THR A 82 2.45 6.26 -7.07
C THR A 82 1.03 6.77 -6.91
N VAL A 83 0.86 7.89 -6.22
CA VAL A 83 -0.43 8.55 -6.11
C VAL A 83 -0.56 9.51 -7.28
N LEU A 84 -1.61 9.33 -8.10
CA LEU A 84 -1.84 10.10 -9.31
C LEU A 84 -2.72 11.32 -9.06
N ASP A 85 -3.73 11.17 -8.21
CA ASP A 85 -4.67 12.23 -7.88
C ASP A 85 -5.38 11.87 -6.57
N SER A 86 -5.82 12.89 -5.85
CA SER A 86 -6.61 12.70 -4.63
C SER A 86 -7.42 13.96 -4.33
N GLY A 87 -8.50 13.77 -3.59
CA GLY A 87 -9.33 14.89 -3.17
C GLY A 87 -10.33 14.43 -2.13
N TYR A 88 -10.91 15.38 -1.43
CA TYR A 88 -11.94 15.10 -0.42
C TYR A 88 -12.77 16.34 -0.10
N ASP A 89 -13.99 16.09 0.38
CA ASP A 89 -14.84 17.08 1.02
C ASP A 89 -15.05 16.69 2.49
N GLU A 90 -16.16 17.10 3.09
CA GLU A 90 -16.37 16.86 4.54
C GLU A 90 -16.38 15.39 4.92
N ASP A 91 -17.06 14.54 4.15
CA ASP A 91 -17.33 13.14 4.52
C ASP A 91 -16.88 12.11 3.50
N THR A 92 -16.53 12.51 2.31
CA THR A 92 -16.12 11.60 1.23
C THR A 92 -14.82 12.03 0.58
N GLY A 93 -14.10 11.08 0.01
CA GLY A 93 -12.87 11.36 -0.68
C GLY A 93 -12.47 10.25 -1.63
N PHE A 94 -11.43 10.51 -2.40
CA PHE A 94 -10.90 9.54 -3.35
C PHE A 94 -9.38 9.63 -3.44
N VAL A 95 -8.78 8.53 -3.90
CA VAL A 95 -7.36 8.49 -4.27
C VAL A 95 -7.23 7.64 -5.53
N LYS A 96 -6.59 8.19 -6.55
CA LYS A 96 -6.16 7.45 -7.74
C LYS A 96 -4.71 7.08 -7.58
N PHE A 97 -4.38 5.81 -7.71
CA PHE A 97 -3.01 5.36 -7.49
C PHE A 97 -2.65 4.16 -8.35
N LYS A 98 -1.35 3.92 -8.45
CA LYS A 98 -0.76 2.68 -8.97
C LYS A 98 0.14 2.10 -7.91
N ALA A 99 -0.10 0.86 -7.52
CA ALA A 99 0.74 0.11 -6.60
C ALA A 99 1.45 -0.99 -7.37
N HIS A 100 2.76 -1.09 -7.19
CA HIS A 100 3.55 -2.11 -7.85
C HIS A 100 4.06 -3.11 -6.82
N TYR A 101 3.96 -4.39 -7.17
CA TYR A 101 4.39 -5.47 -6.29
C TYR A 101 4.74 -6.71 -7.10
N PHE A 102 5.54 -7.59 -6.49
CA PHE A 102 5.80 -8.92 -7.03
C PHE A 102 4.88 -9.93 -6.36
N TYR A 103 4.27 -10.76 -7.18
CA TYR A 103 3.61 -11.99 -6.76
C TYR A 103 4.37 -13.11 -7.42
N GLN A 104 5.25 -13.80 -6.65
CA GLN A 104 6.20 -14.76 -7.19
C GLN A 104 7.10 -14.11 -8.26
N ASP A 105 7.15 -14.61 -9.49
CA ASP A 105 7.92 -14.04 -10.59
C ASP A 105 7.11 -13.09 -11.48
N LEU A 106 5.92 -12.71 -11.03
CA LEU A 106 5.06 -11.76 -11.73
C LEU A 106 5.22 -10.37 -11.13
N TYR A 107 5.50 -9.40 -11.99
CA TYR A 107 5.48 -7.99 -11.61
C TYR A 107 4.09 -7.43 -11.91
N CYS A 108 3.40 -7.01 -10.86
CA CYS A 108 2.00 -6.64 -10.92
C CYS A 108 1.81 -5.14 -10.71
N GLU A 109 0.84 -4.57 -11.43
CA GLU A 109 0.40 -3.20 -11.20
C GLU A 109 -1.08 -3.22 -10.81
N LEU A 110 -1.37 -2.64 -9.65
CA LEU A 110 -2.74 -2.38 -9.22
C LEU A 110 -3.04 -0.90 -9.50
N ALA A 111 -3.84 -0.65 -10.53
CA ALA A 111 -4.33 0.69 -10.85
C ALA A 111 -5.75 0.81 -10.32
N GLU A 112 -5.96 1.69 -9.34
CA GLU A 112 -7.24 1.79 -8.65
C GLU A 112 -7.65 3.24 -8.42
N HIS A 113 -8.97 3.48 -8.52
CA HIS A 113 -9.62 4.70 -8.06
C HIS A 113 -10.39 4.33 -6.79
N SER A 114 -9.79 4.60 -5.64
CA SER A 114 -10.34 4.25 -4.34
C SER A 114 -11.30 5.31 -3.83
N LYS A 115 -12.36 4.86 -3.14
CA LYS A 115 -13.32 5.73 -2.46
C LYS A 115 -13.16 5.59 -0.96
N PHE A 116 -13.24 6.73 -0.28
CA PHE A 116 -13.09 6.83 1.17
C PHE A 116 -14.29 7.55 1.76
N ILE A 117 -14.64 7.19 2.98
CA ILE A 117 -15.69 7.85 3.76
C ILE A 117 -15.17 8.19 5.16
N LYS A 118 -15.78 9.17 5.79
CA LYS A 118 -15.52 9.49 7.19
C LYS A 118 -16.52 8.79 8.08
N GLU A 119 -16.01 8.07 9.06
CA GLU A 119 -16.81 7.44 10.12
C GLU A 119 -16.19 7.83 11.47
N ASP A 120 -17.00 8.36 12.39
CA ASP A 120 -16.52 8.80 13.70
C ASP A 120 -15.30 9.75 13.59
N GLU A 121 -15.37 10.66 12.60
CA GLU A 121 -14.33 11.65 12.26
C GLU A 121 -13.01 11.04 11.78
N GLN A 122 -13.03 9.77 11.38
CA GLN A 122 -11.85 9.06 10.84
C GLN A 122 -12.09 8.62 9.41
N TRP A 123 -11.09 8.81 8.56
CA TRP A 123 -11.15 8.31 7.19
C TRP A 123 -11.11 6.79 7.18
N ARG A 124 -11.96 6.19 6.32
CA ARG A 124 -12.04 4.75 6.12
C ARG A 124 -12.06 4.45 4.63
N TYR A 125 -11.45 3.34 4.25
CA TYR A 125 -11.50 2.84 2.87
C TYR A 125 -12.85 2.15 2.66
N LEU A 126 -13.57 2.57 1.63
CA LEU A 126 -14.91 2.00 1.33
C LEU A 126 -14.81 0.94 0.25
N ASP A 127 -14.43 1.34 -0.97
CA ASP A 127 -14.26 0.44 -2.10
C ASP A 127 -13.39 1.13 -3.17
N GLY A 128 -13.25 0.46 -4.32
CA GLY A 128 -12.48 1.05 -5.40
C GLY A 128 -12.81 0.41 -6.75
N GLU A 129 -12.56 1.17 -7.81
CA GLU A 129 -12.63 0.69 -9.18
C GLU A 129 -11.24 0.37 -9.66
N ILE A 130 -11.01 -0.89 -10.04
CA ILE A 130 -9.73 -1.37 -10.53
C ILE A 130 -9.72 -1.36 -12.05
N THR A 131 -8.70 -0.71 -12.63
CA THR A 131 -8.43 -0.80 -14.06
C THR A 131 -7.49 -1.98 -14.28
N PRO A 132 -7.91 -3.03 -15.01
CA PRO A 132 -7.06 -4.20 -15.22
C PRO A 132 -5.77 -3.84 -15.95
N VAL A 133 -4.64 -4.32 -15.43
CA VAL A 133 -3.33 -4.22 -16.06
C VAL A 133 -2.72 -5.62 -16.10
N ALA A 134 -2.19 -6.01 -17.26
CA ALA A 134 -1.61 -7.34 -17.42
C ALA A 134 -0.33 -7.47 -16.57
N ASP A 135 -0.20 -8.60 -15.87
CA ASP A 135 1.01 -8.92 -15.13
C ASP A 135 2.17 -9.22 -16.07
N ILE A 136 3.38 -8.88 -15.66
CA ILE A 136 4.60 -9.09 -16.45
C ILE A 136 5.42 -10.20 -15.81
N LYS A 137 5.69 -11.25 -16.57
CA LYS A 137 6.61 -12.30 -16.10
C LYS A 137 8.05 -11.82 -16.25
N VAL A 138 8.79 -11.81 -15.14
CA VAL A 138 10.17 -11.34 -15.11
C VAL A 138 11.12 -12.54 -15.17
N LYS A 139 12.07 -12.49 -16.12
CA LYS A 139 13.08 -13.53 -16.27
C LYS A 139 14.31 -13.22 -15.43
N ARG A 140 15.05 -14.25 -15.05
CA ARG A 140 16.22 -14.12 -14.16
C ARG A 140 17.23 -13.08 -14.62
N ASN A 141 17.48 -12.98 -15.92
CA ASN A 141 18.49 -12.09 -16.49
C ASN A 141 17.95 -10.73 -16.92
N ASP A 142 16.64 -10.50 -16.76
CA ASP A 142 16.04 -9.20 -17.06
C ASP A 142 16.45 -8.16 -16.02
N THR A 143 16.50 -6.89 -16.42
CA THR A 143 16.62 -5.80 -15.47
C THR A 143 15.38 -5.82 -14.57
N CYS A 144 15.61 -5.78 -13.25
CA CYS A 144 14.49 -5.79 -12.30
C CYS A 144 13.61 -4.57 -12.51
N PRO A 145 12.28 -4.73 -12.67
CA PRO A 145 11.38 -3.60 -12.90
C PRO A 145 11.24 -2.66 -11.70
N CYS A 146 11.87 -2.99 -10.56
CA CYS A 146 11.84 -2.14 -9.36
C CYS A 146 12.64 -0.83 -9.50
N GLY A 147 13.42 -0.68 -10.57
CA GLY A 147 14.23 0.52 -10.78
C GLY A 147 15.63 0.48 -10.15
N SER A 148 16.03 -0.64 -9.57
CA SER A 148 17.35 -0.77 -8.92
C SER A 148 18.53 -0.83 -9.90
N ASN A 149 18.26 -1.03 -11.19
CA ASN A 149 19.25 -1.28 -12.23
C ASN A 149 20.01 -2.62 -12.07
N LYS A 150 19.56 -3.46 -11.15
CA LYS A 150 20.11 -4.80 -10.96
C LYS A 150 19.32 -5.82 -11.78
N LYS A 151 19.95 -6.94 -12.12
CA LYS A 151 19.24 -8.07 -12.71
C LYS A 151 18.26 -8.66 -11.69
N TYR A 152 17.10 -9.12 -12.17
CA TYR A 152 16.05 -9.70 -11.31
C TYR A 152 16.62 -10.80 -10.39
N LYS A 153 17.46 -11.69 -10.90
CA LYS A 153 18.06 -12.78 -10.11
C LYS A 153 18.90 -12.30 -8.92
N LYS A 154 19.36 -11.04 -8.95
CA LYS A 154 20.17 -10.43 -7.87
C LYS A 154 19.39 -9.38 -7.09
N CYS A 155 18.10 -9.25 -7.31
CA CYS A 155 17.25 -8.24 -6.69
C CYS A 155 16.02 -8.85 -6.03
N HIS A 156 14.97 -9.11 -6.79
CA HIS A 156 13.69 -9.61 -6.26
C HIS A 156 13.36 -11.06 -6.61
N SER A 157 14.29 -11.78 -7.23
CA SER A 157 14.06 -13.19 -7.55
C SER A 157 13.84 -14.03 -6.29
N VAL A 158 12.87 -14.91 -6.37
CA VAL A 158 12.55 -15.86 -5.29
C VAL A 158 13.41 -17.11 -5.44
#